data_5e4504c712d6c11e4ac852477af8940e
#
_entry.id   5e4504c712d6c11e4ac852477af8940e
#
_cell.length_a   1.000
_cell.length_b   1.000
_cell.length_c   1.000
_cell.angle_alpha   90.00
_cell.angle_beta   90.00
_cell.angle_gamma   90.00
#
_symmetry.space_group_name_H-M   'P 1'
#
loop_
_entity.id
_entity.type
_entity.pdbx_description
1 polymer ?
#
loop_
_entity_poly.entity_id
_entity_poly.type
_entity_poly.pdbx_seq_one_letter_code
_entity_poly.pdbx_strand_id
1 'polypeptide(L)'
;MKVFFNGDKIPINNFKKYIESSFDTDTIYMDDSSDRWEVGVIYKPDEGNEVISFVNGISTHRGGTHVNHVVDQIIKSLTTDFINKKHKNVKVSSAIIKESLVFYINSIVENPAFSSQTKDTLTTKTSTFGSTYKPSVAMMKKLAKSGIVEKVIKLAEFKESAGLKKTDGKKQIKLKGIPKLEDANKAGSKDAS
;
A
#
# COMPACT_ATOMS: atom_id res chain seq x y z
N MET A 1 -22.13 -6.99 14.85
CA MET A 1 -22.05 -7.23 16.31
C MET A 1 -22.07 -5.87 17.02
N LYS A 2 -22.73 -5.71 18.15
CA LYS A 2 -22.69 -4.49 18.96
C LYS A 2 -21.67 -4.73 20.07
N VAL A 3 -20.68 -3.84 20.21
CA VAL A 3 -19.64 -3.93 21.25
C VAL A 3 -19.82 -2.76 22.21
N PHE A 4 -19.67 -3.03 23.52
CA PHE A 4 -19.76 -2.03 24.58
C PHE A 4 -18.47 -2.07 25.40
N PHE A 5 -18.02 -0.91 25.82
CA PHE A 5 -16.87 -0.74 26.73
C PHE A 5 -17.28 0.22 27.86
N ASN A 6 -17.17 -0.20 29.09
CA ASN A 6 -17.61 0.55 30.29
C ASN A 6 -19.06 1.08 30.22
N GLY A 7 -19.96 0.34 29.56
CA GLY A 7 -21.36 0.75 29.36
C GLY A 7 -21.61 1.57 28.10
N ASP A 8 -20.59 2.12 27.50
CA ASP A 8 -20.69 2.91 26.26
C ASP A 8 -20.58 2.03 25.03
N LYS A 9 -21.47 2.27 24.06
CA LYS A 9 -21.46 1.55 22.80
C LYS A 9 -20.33 2.03 21.91
N ILE A 10 -19.42 1.13 21.54
CA ILE A 10 -18.38 1.41 20.54
C ILE A 10 -19.04 1.61 19.17
N PRO A 11 -18.81 2.74 18.48
CA PRO A 11 -19.48 3.08 17.22
C PRO A 11 -18.95 2.30 16.00
N ILE A 12 -17.98 1.39 16.20
CA ILE A 12 -17.39 0.58 15.12
C ILE A 12 -18.30 -0.61 14.81
N ASN A 13 -19.01 -0.56 13.70
CA ASN A 13 -19.96 -1.61 13.29
C ASN A 13 -19.66 -2.23 11.91
N ASN A 14 -18.69 -1.72 11.17
CA ASN A 14 -18.23 -2.24 9.89
C ASN A 14 -16.73 -2.01 9.72
N PHE A 15 -16.14 -2.64 8.70
CA PHE A 15 -14.69 -2.57 8.45
C PHE A 15 -14.22 -1.16 8.13
N LYS A 16 -15.02 -0.38 7.37
CA LYS A 16 -14.69 1.01 7.07
C LYS A 16 -14.56 1.86 8.33
N LYS A 17 -15.52 1.76 9.27
CA LYS A 17 -15.43 2.47 10.56
C LYS A 17 -14.28 2.02 11.43
N TYR A 18 -13.87 0.75 11.32
CA TYR A 18 -12.67 0.28 11.98
C TYR A 18 -11.43 0.99 11.43
N ILE A 19 -11.31 1.14 10.12
CA ILE A 19 -10.21 1.87 9.49
C ILE A 19 -10.26 3.36 9.88
N GLU A 20 -11.44 3.98 9.82
CA GLU A 20 -11.65 5.39 10.24
C GLU A 20 -11.23 5.65 11.68
N SER A 21 -11.36 4.67 12.57
CA SER A 21 -10.93 4.81 13.99
C SER A 21 -9.41 4.84 14.16
N SER A 22 -8.65 4.40 13.15
CA SER A 22 -7.19 4.38 13.18
C SER A 22 -6.55 5.63 12.58
N PHE A 23 -7.32 6.42 11.81
CA PHE A 23 -6.83 7.61 11.11
C PHE A 23 -7.91 8.70 11.07
N ASP A 24 -7.61 9.85 11.64
CA ASP A 24 -8.61 10.92 11.84
C ASP A 24 -8.98 11.71 10.55
N THR A 25 -8.14 11.72 9.52
CA THR A 25 -8.28 12.67 8.40
C THR A 25 -8.06 12.11 7.01
N ASP A 26 -7.63 10.87 6.90
CA ASP A 26 -7.19 10.33 5.61
C ASP A 26 -8.37 9.81 4.78
N THR A 27 -8.25 10.01 3.47
CA THR A 27 -9.23 9.44 2.53
C THR A 27 -9.01 7.94 2.38
N ILE A 28 -10.01 7.16 2.78
CA ILE A 28 -10.00 5.70 2.64
C ILE A 28 -10.65 5.32 1.30
N TYR A 29 -9.89 4.60 0.48
CA TYR A 29 -10.36 4.03 -0.78
C TYR A 29 -10.83 2.60 -0.50
N MET A 30 -12.15 2.44 -0.26
CA MET A 30 -12.76 1.15 0.04
C MET A 30 -13.09 0.36 -1.22
N ASP A 31 -12.86 -0.93 -1.17
CA ASP A 31 -13.34 -1.93 -2.10
C ASP A 31 -14.07 -3.04 -1.33
N ASP A 32 -15.37 -3.06 -1.41
CA ASP A 32 -16.31 -4.01 -0.84
C ASP A 32 -17.13 -4.74 -1.93
N SER A 33 -16.56 -4.80 -3.13
CA SER A 33 -17.20 -5.39 -4.31
C SER A 33 -17.39 -6.91 -4.24
N SER A 34 -16.86 -7.56 -3.20
CA SER A 34 -16.91 -9.01 -3.00
C SER A 34 -17.30 -9.35 -1.57
N ASP A 35 -18.21 -10.29 -1.39
CA ASP A 35 -18.65 -10.78 -0.06
C ASP A 35 -17.50 -11.42 0.77
N ARG A 36 -16.40 -11.77 0.13
CA ARG A 36 -15.26 -12.44 0.79
C ARG A 36 -14.03 -11.55 0.96
N TRP A 37 -14.06 -10.34 0.41
CA TRP A 37 -12.93 -9.41 0.44
C TRP A 37 -13.41 -8.00 0.72
N GLU A 38 -12.99 -7.46 1.84
CA GLU A 38 -13.12 -6.04 2.16
C GLU A 38 -11.70 -5.46 2.20
N VAL A 39 -11.42 -4.52 1.32
CA VAL A 39 -10.09 -3.91 1.20
C VAL A 39 -10.20 -2.41 1.33
N GLY A 40 -9.44 -1.84 2.24
CA GLY A 40 -9.26 -0.40 2.38
C GLY A 40 -7.83 -0.03 2.03
N VAL A 41 -7.66 1.02 1.24
CA VAL A 41 -6.35 1.57 0.88
C VAL A 41 -6.31 3.03 1.27
N ILE A 42 -5.23 3.45 1.91
CA ILE A 42 -4.97 4.84 2.26
C ILE A 42 -3.71 5.28 1.55
N TYR A 43 -3.76 6.44 0.89
CA TYR A 43 -2.58 7.06 0.32
C TYR A 43 -1.88 7.90 1.38
N LYS A 44 -0.71 7.44 1.82
CA LYS A 44 0.17 8.13 2.76
C LYS A 44 1.56 8.28 2.12
N PRO A 45 1.83 9.40 1.47
CA PRO A 45 3.15 9.68 0.97
C PRO A 45 4.15 9.75 2.15
N ASP A 46 5.21 8.97 2.09
CA ASP A 46 6.32 8.91 3.07
C ASP A 46 6.04 8.14 4.39
N GLU A 47 4.80 7.68 4.64
CA GLU A 47 4.39 6.92 5.82
C GLU A 47 3.66 5.62 5.46
N GLY A 48 3.79 5.15 4.22
CA GLY A 48 3.18 3.93 3.75
C GLY A 48 3.94 2.66 4.16
N ASN A 49 3.65 1.57 3.46
CA ASN A 49 4.18 0.23 3.70
C ASN A 49 3.66 -0.44 4.98
N GLU A 50 2.55 0.02 5.52
CA GLU A 50 1.86 -0.63 6.62
C GLU A 50 0.72 -1.50 6.09
N VAL A 51 0.54 -2.69 6.70
CA VAL A 51 -0.52 -3.63 6.34
C VAL A 51 -1.19 -4.17 7.60
N ILE A 52 -2.48 -3.93 7.70
CA ILE A 52 -3.33 -4.51 8.74
C ILE A 52 -4.23 -5.55 8.07
N SER A 53 -4.15 -6.81 8.50
CA SER A 53 -4.88 -7.86 7.81
C SER A 53 -5.57 -8.85 8.74
N PHE A 54 -6.70 -9.38 8.24
CA PHE A 54 -7.54 -10.34 8.92
C PHE A 54 -7.93 -11.48 7.97
N VAL A 55 -7.98 -12.69 8.50
CA VAL A 55 -8.48 -13.88 7.81
C VAL A 55 -9.53 -14.55 8.69
N ASN A 56 -10.76 -14.67 8.19
CA ASN A 56 -11.89 -15.25 8.94
C ASN A 56 -12.07 -14.62 10.34
N GLY A 57 -11.85 -13.31 10.45
CA GLY A 57 -11.93 -12.54 11.69
C GLY A 57 -10.70 -12.66 12.61
N ILE A 58 -9.65 -13.37 12.21
CA ILE A 58 -8.40 -13.51 12.97
C ILE A 58 -7.39 -12.51 12.45
N SER A 59 -6.77 -11.74 13.34
CA SER A 59 -5.71 -10.80 12.98
C SER A 59 -4.45 -11.55 12.54
N THR A 60 -3.97 -11.24 11.34
CA THR A 60 -2.75 -11.79 10.75
C THR A 60 -1.69 -10.70 10.68
N HIS A 61 -1.14 -10.31 11.84
CA HIS A 61 -0.24 -9.16 11.97
C HIS A 61 1.08 -9.29 11.20
N ARG A 62 1.47 -10.49 10.83
CA ARG A 62 2.63 -10.77 9.94
C ARG A 62 2.20 -10.97 8.49
N GLY A 63 0.94 -10.72 8.16
CA GLY A 63 0.39 -10.84 6.81
C GLY A 63 0.28 -12.28 6.30
N GLY A 64 0.71 -12.51 5.08
CA GLY A 64 0.67 -13.82 4.43
C GLY A 64 0.27 -13.74 2.97
N THR A 65 -0.10 -14.89 2.41
CA THR A 65 -0.42 -15.05 0.99
C THR A 65 -1.59 -14.20 0.52
N HIS A 66 -2.60 -13.95 1.38
CA HIS A 66 -3.75 -13.08 1.08
C HIS A 66 -3.34 -11.61 0.93
N VAL A 67 -2.41 -11.14 1.77
CA VAL A 67 -1.86 -9.79 1.68
C VAL A 67 -1.11 -9.61 0.35
N ASN A 68 -0.19 -10.53 0.05
CA ASN A 68 0.57 -10.48 -1.20
C ASN A 68 -0.37 -10.48 -2.40
N HIS A 69 -1.40 -11.35 -2.39
CA HIS A 69 -2.39 -11.43 -3.45
C HIS A 69 -3.10 -10.10 -3.69
N VAL A 70 -3.63 -9.45 -2.65
CA VAL A 70 -4.34 -8.17 -2.76
C VAL A 70 -3.41 -7.05 -3.20
N VAL A 71 -2.26 -6.92 -2.54
CA VAL A 71 -1.28 -5.86 -2.83
C VAL A 71 -0.76 -5.95 -4.26
N ASP A 72 -0.44 -7.15 -4.73
CA ASP A 72 0.06 -7.35 -6.10
C ASP A 72 -1.01 -7.03 -7.15
N GLN A 73 -2.29 -7.36 -6.91
CA GLN A 73 -3.39 -7.00 -7.81
C GLN A 73 -3.58 -5.47 -7.90
N ILE A 74 -3.54 -4.76 -6.78
CA ILE A 74 -3.67 -3.29 -6.74
C ILE A 74 -2.48 -2.63 -7.44
N ILE A 75 -1.25 -3.05 -7.16
CA ILE A 75 -0.04 -2.51 -7.79
C ILE A 75 -0.04 -2.78 -9.29
N LYS A 76 -0.39 -4.00 -9.70
CA LYS A 76 -0.51 -4.36 -11.10
C LYS A 76 -1.51 -3.47 -11.83
N SER A 77 -2.70 -3.27 -11.26
CA SER A 77 -3.72 -2.40 -11.86
C SER A 77 -3.27 -0.94 -11.92
N LEU A 78 -2.67 -0.39 -10.84
CA LEU A 78 -2.09 0.97 -10.87
C LEU A 78 -1.03 1.11 -11.97
N THR A 79 -0.14 0.14 -12.08
CA THR A 79 0.97 0.21 -13.05
C THR A 79 0.45 0.08 -14.47
N THR A 80 -0.39 -0.93 -14.76
CA THR A 80 -0.82 -1.22 -16.13
C THR A 80 -1.86 -0.23 -16.63
N ASP A 81 -2.84 0.13 -15.78
CA ASP A 81 -4.02 0.90 -16.22
C ASP A 81 -3.85 2.40 -16.12
N PHE A 82 -2.99 2.88 -15.21
CA PHE A 82 -2.85 4.30 -14.93
C PHE A 82 -1.46 4.85 -15.24
N ILE A 83 -0.38 4.15 -14.84
CA ILE A 83 0.99 4.63 -15.05
C ILE A 83 1.43 4.38 -16.49
N ASN A 84 1.44 3.13 -16.96
CA ASN A 84 1.95 2.77 -18.28
C ASN A 84 1.12 3.35 -19.44
N LYS A 85 -0.17 3.63 -19.23
CA LYS A 85 -1.00 4.27 -20.26
C LYS A 85 -0.60 5.72 -20.51
N LYS A 86 -0.19 6.44 -19.47
CA LYS A 86 0.18 7.86 -19.54
C LYS A 86 1.68 8.07 -19.74
N HIS A 87 2.50 7.19 -19.19
CA HIS A 87 3.97 7.32 -19.09
C HIS A 87 4.68 6.03 -19.52
N LYS A 88 4.64 5.74 -20.82
CA LYS A 88 5.14 4.46 -21.40
C LYS A 88 6.62 4.20 -21.13
N ASN A 89 7.42 5.23 -20.90
CA ASN A 89 8.88 5.12 -20.79
C ASN A 89 9.38 5.08 -19.32
N VAL A 90 8.50 5.20 -18.33
CA VAL A 90 8.91 5.24 -16.92
C VAL A 90 8.79 3.86 -16.30
N LYS A 91 9.90 3.30 -15.86
CA LYS A 91 9.92 2.03 -15.11
C LYS A 91 9.68 2.29 -13.63
N VAL A 92 8.46 2.01 -13.17
CA VAL A 92 8.10 2.16 -11.76
C VAL A 92 8.31 0.85 -11.01
N SER A 93 9.07 0.92 -9.92
CA SER A 93 9.22 -0.21 -9.00
C SER A 93 7.97 -0.38 -8.13
N SER A 94 7.52 -1.61 -7.92
CA SER A 94 6.42 -1.94 -7.00
C SER A 94 6.70 -1.49 -5.56
N ALA A 95 7.96 -1.44 -5.15
CA ALA A 95 8.38 -0.96 -3.83
C ALA A 95 7.99 0.50 -3.62
N ILE A 96 8.19 1.38 -4.61
CA ILE A 96 7.83 2.81 -4.52
C ILE A 96 6.32 2.98 -4.29
N ILE A 97 5.50 2.16 -4.95
CA ILE A 97 4.04 2.20 -4.77
C ILE A 97 3.68 1.72 -3.37
N LYS A 98 4.28 0.63 -2.89
CA LYS A 98 4.04 0.08 -1.53
C LYS A 98 4.41 1.09 -0.45
N GLU A 99 5.53 1.78 -0.57
CA GLU A 99 6.01 2.81 0.36
C GLU A 99 5.07 4.01 0.50
N SER A 100 4.13 4.18 -0.41
CA SER A 100 3.15 5.28 -0.40
C SER A 100 1.74 4.85 -0.01
N LEU A 101 1.51 3.58 0.32
CA LEU A 101 0.18 3.04 0.61
C LEU A 101 0.15 2.29 1.95
N VAL A 102 -0.96 2.46 2.66
CA VAL A 102 -1.36 1.62 3.80
C VAL A 102 -2.52 0.75 3.36
N PHE A 103 -2.46 -0.54 3.69
CA PHE A 103 -3.47 -1.52 3.29
C PHE A 103 -4.19 -2.09 4.51
N TYR A 104 -5.51 -2.10 4.46
CA TYR A 104 -6.39 -2.82 5.35
C TYR A 104 -7.09 -3.93 4.58
N ILE A 105 -6.94 -5.16 5.02
CA ILE A 105 -7.43 -6.33 4.30
C ILE A 105 -8.21 -7.23 5.25
N ASN A 106 -9.48 -7.44 4.99
CA ASN A 106 -10.30 -8.45 5.64
C ASN A 106 -10.74 -9.48 4.60
N SER A 107 -10.41 -10.75 4.84
CA SER A 107 -10.65 -11.82 3.87
C SER A 107 -11.30 -13.05 4.49
N ILE A 108 -12.18 -13.68 3.71
CA ILE A 108 -12.75 -14.99 4.02
C ILE A 108 -12.10 -16.04 3.12
N VAL A 109 -11.31 -16.93 3.73
CA VAL A 109 -10.54 -17.98 3.06
C VAL A 109 -11.06 -19.36 3.47
N GLU A 110 -11.22 -20.24 2.50
CA GLU A 110 -11.60 -21.63 2.76
C GLU A 110 -10.42 -22.42 3.30
N ASN A 111 -10.67 -23.20 4.38
CA ASN A 111 -9.66 -24.06 5.01
C ASN A 111 -8.29 -23.37 5.20
N PRO A 112 -8.22 -22.26 5.95
CA PRO A 112 -7.00 -21.50 6.09
C PRO A 112 -5.93 -22.28 6.86
N ALA A 113 -4.72 -22.34 6.31
CA ALA A 113 -3.53 -22.85 6.97
C ALA A 113 -2.65 -21.68 7.39
N PHE A 114 -2.05 -21.75 8.58
CA PHE A 114 -1.20 -20.74 9.15
C PHE A 114 0.18 -21.29 9.46
N SER A 115 1.18 -20.40 9.58
CA SER A 115 2.57 -20.79 9.87
C SER A 115 2.76 -21.31 11.30
N SER A 116 1.87 -20.93 12.23
CA SER A 116 1.98 -21.23 13.66
C SER A 116 0.61 -21.33 14.34
N GLN A 117 0.58 -21.81 15.58
CA GLN A 117 -0.63 -21.86 16.41
C GLN A 117 -1.18 -20.45 16.73
N THR A 118 -0.34 -19.44 16.74
CA THR A 118 -0.72 -18.03 16.95
C THR A 118 -1.45 -17.42 15.75
N LYS A 119 -1.43 -18.10 14.60
CA LYS A 119 -2.11 -17.71 13.34
C LYS A 119 -1.70 -16.35 12.78
N ASP A 120 -0.45 -15.98 13.01
CA ASP A 120 0.10 -14.67 12.64
C ASP A 120 0.24 -14.47 11.14
N THR A 121 0.46 -15.56 10.40
CA THR A 121 0.75 -15.53 8.97
C THR A 121 -0.05 -16.61 8.24
N LEU A 122 -0.84 -16.19 7.23
CA LEU A 122 -1.54 -17.13 6.35
C LEU A 122 -0.57 -17.75 5.33
N THR A 123 -0.58 -19.09 5.23
CA THR A 123 0.28 -19.86 4.30
C THR A 123 -0.50 -20.57 3.20
N THR A 124 -1.83 -20.57 3.26
CA THR A 124 -2.71 -21.16 2.24
C THR A 124 -2.36 -20.63 0.85
N LYS A 125 -2.31 -21.51 -0.15
CA LYS A 125 -2.08 -21.09 -1.54
C LYS A 125 -3.24 -20.27 -2.07
N THR A 126 -2.98 -19.24 -2.85
CA THR A 126 -4.01 -18.35 -3.44
C THR A 126 -5.04 -19.09 -4.29
N SER A 127 -4.63 -20.16 -4.96
CA SER A 127 -5.52 -21.01 -5.77
C SER A 127 -6.58 -21.77 -4.96
N THR A 128 -6.39 -21.90 -3.64
CA THR A 128 -7.29 -22.65 -2.74
C THR A 128 -8.07 -21.75 -1.78
N PHE A 129 -8.10 -20.43 -2.00
CA PHE A 129 -8.86 -19.50 -1.16
C PHE A 129 -10.38 -19.63 -1.27
N GLY A 130 -10.88 -20.32 -2.32
CA GLY A 130 -12.30 -20.38 -2.66
C GLY A 130 -12.82 -19.10 -3.33
N SER A 131 -11.99 -18.06 -3.44
CA SER A 131 -12.30 -16.81 -4.12
C SER A 131 -11.04 -16.10 -4.58
N THR A 132 -11.17 -15.16 -5.51
CA THR A 132 -10.05 -14.33 -6.01
C THR A 132 -10.40 -12.87 -5.86
N TYR A 133 -9.52 -12.10 -5.24
CA TYR A 133 -9.65 -10.65 -5.20
C TYR A 133 -9.28 -10.01 -6.55
N LYS A 134 -10.12 -9.09 -7.00
CA LYS A 134 -9.83 -8.19 -8.12
C LYS A 134 -10.25 -6.79 -7.71
N PRO A 135 -9.35 -5.79 -7.77
CA PRO A 135 -9.70 -4.43 -7.38
C PRO A 135 -10.77 -3.84 -8.29
N SER A 136 -11.77 -3.20 -7.71
CA SER A 136 -12.83 -2.54 -8.47
C SER A 136 -12.30 -1.35 -9.27
N VAL A 137 -12.80 -1.19 -10.47
CA VAL A 137 -12.39 -0.07 -11.35
C VAL A 137 -12.73 1.28 -10.71
N ALA A 138 -13.82 1.35 -9.92
CA ALA A 138 -14.24 2.56 -9.23
C ALA A 138 -13.22 2.98 -8.16
N MET A 139 -12.79 2.04 -7.30
CA MET A 139 -11.77 2.26 -6.28
C MET A 139 -10.44 2.66 -6.93
N MET A 140 -10.00 1.93 -7.95
CA MET A 140 -8.74 2.20 -8.64
C MET A 140 -8.69 3.57 -9.31
N LYS A 141 -9.80 4.03 -9.93
CA LYS A 141 -9.89 5.39 -10.48
C LYS A 141 -9.80 6.47 -9.41
N LYS A 142 -10.43 6.27 -8.24
CA LYS A 142 -10.35 7.21 -7.12
C LYS A 142 -8.92 7.25 -6.56
N LEU A 143 -8.31 6.09 -6.33
CA LEU A 143 -6.94 5.97 -5.83
C LEU A 143 -5.92 6.60 -6.80
N ALA A 144 -6.07 6.40 -8.10
CA ALA A 144 -5.19 7.01 -9.10
C ALA A 144 -5.28 8.56 -9.13
N LYS A 145 -6.43 9.13 -8.70
CA LYS A 145 -6.62 10.60 -8.59
C LYS A 145 -6.09 11.19 -7.28
N SER A 146 -5.64 10.37 -6.32
CA SER A 146 -5.11 10.85 -5.03
C SER A 146 -3.76 11.58 -5.11
N GLY A 147 -3.14 11.61 -6.28
CA GLY A 147 -1.78 12.12 -6.47
C GLY A 147 -0.69 11.06 -6.40
N ILE A 148 -1.05 9.79 -6.11
CA ILE A 148 -0.07 8.69 -6.05
C ILE A 148 0.66 8.47 -7.38
N VAL A 149 -0.06 8.57 -8.51
CA VAL A 149 0.52 8.35 -9.85
C VAL A 149 1.62 9.38 -10.14
N GLU A 150 1.32 10.66 -9.90
CA GLU A 150 2.26 11.76 -10.11
C GLU A 150 3.49 11.65 -9.19
N LYS A 151 3.27 11.29 -7.91
CA LYS A 151 4.38 11.10 -6.97
C LYS A 151 5.29 9.95 -7.37
N VAL A 152 4.70 8.81 -7.68
CA VAL A 152 5.45 7.59 -8.06
C VAL A 152 6.26 7.81 -9.34
N ILE A 153 5.71 8.54 -10.33
CA ILE A 153 6.42 8.89 -11.56
C ILE A 153 7.61 9.80 -11.24
N LYS A 154 7.40 10.89 -10.47
CA LYS A 154 8.49 11.79 -10.06
C LYS A 154 9.62 11.06 -9.34
N LEU A 155 9.28 10.13 -8.44
CA LEU A 155 10.28 9.34 -7.73
C LEU A 155 11.02 8.36 -8.65
N ALA A 156 10.34 7.77 -9.63
CA ALA A 156 10.96 6.87 -10.60
C ALA A 156 11.92 7.63 -11.52
N GLU A 157 11.50 8.77 -12.08
CA GLU A 157 12.34 9.66 -12.90
C GLU A 157 13.55 10.17 -12.13
N PHE A 158 13.36 10.50 -10.85
CA PHE A 158 14.46 10.91 -9.99
C PHE A 158 15.47 9.78 -9.77
N LYS A 159 15.03 8.55 -9.45
CA LYS A 159 15.92 7.41 -9.29
C LYS A 159 16.68 7.09 -10.59
N GLU A 160 16.05 7.24 -11.75
CA GLU A 160 16.69 7.05 -13.06
C GLU A 160 17.75 8.13 -13.31
N SER A 161 17.44 9.40 -13.09
CA SER A 161 18.38 10.51 -13.26
C SER A 161 19.57 10.45 -12.29
N ALA A 162 19.33 10.01 -11.05
CA ALA A 162 20.39 9.81 -10.06
C ALA A 162 21.30 8.61 -10.43
N GLY A 163 20.73 7.56 -11.04
CA GLY A 163 21.47 6.42 -11.57
C GLY A 163 22.39 6.84 -12.72
N LEU A 164 21.91 7.64 -13.66
CA LEU A 164 22.68 8.15 -14.80
C LEU A 164 23.84 9.06 -14.35
N LYS A 165 23.61 9.90 -13.32
CA LYS A 165 24.65 10.79 -12.77
C LYS A 165 25.78 10.05 -12.05
N LYS A 166 25.51 8.88 -11.45
CA LYS A 166 26.56 8.04 -10.86
C LYS A 166 27.51 7.45 -11.90
N THR A 167 27.03 7.25 -13.13
CA THR A 167 27.84 6.74 -14.25
C THR A 167 28.69 7.85 -14.90
N ASP A 168 28.24 9.11 -14.87
CA ASP A 168 28.89 10.23 -15.57
C ASP A 168 29.84 11.09 -14.71
N GLY A 169 30.00 10.80 -13.42
CA GLY A 169 30.93 11.49 -12.53
C GLY A 169 30.69 13.00 -12.31
N LYS A 170 29.52 13.53 -12.70
CA LYS A 170 29.18 14.96 -12.58
C LYS A 170 28.44 15.28 -11.28
N LYS A 171 28.72 16.49 -10.74
CA LYS A 171 28.19 17.03 -9.46
C LYS A 171 26.67 16.85 -9.30
N GLN A 172 26.26 16.38 -8.13
CA GLN A 172 24.86 16.23 -7.73
C GLN A 172 24.11 17.56 -7.73
N ILE A 173 22.90 17.56 -8.29
CA ILE A 173 21.97 18.69 -8.20
C ILE A 173 21.10 18.45 -6.95
N LYS A 174 21.08 19.45 -6.04
CA LYS A 174 20.20 19.42 -4.85
C LYS A 174 18.73 19.34 -5.27
N LEU A 175 18.00 18.39 -4.71
CA LEU A 175 16.57 18.29 -4.87
C LEU A 175 15.85 19.26 -3.95
N LYS A 176 15.07 20.16 -4.57
CA LYS A 176 14.15 21.05 -3.83
C LYS A 176 12.71 20.56 -3.99
N GLY A 177 11.96 20.53 -2.88
CA GLY A 177 10.51 20.28 -2.90
C GLY A 177 10.06 18.84 -2.68
N ILE A 178 10.93 17.97 -2.17
CA ILE A 178 10.52 16.65 -1.65
C ILE A 178 10.53 16.76 -0.12
N PRO A 179 9.39 16.67 0.56
CA PRO A 179 9.34 16.63 2.02
C PRO A 179 10.18 15.47 2.55
N LYS A 180 10.95 15.71 3.60
CA LYS A 180 11.87 14.74 4.26
C LYS A 180 13.11 14.31 3.43
N LEU A 181 13.43 14.92 2.30
CA LEU A 181 14.72 14.72 1.68
C LEU A 181 15.63 15.90 2.10
N GLU A 182 16.42 15.70 3.13
CA GLU A 182 17.52 16.60 3.50
C GLU A 182 18.81 16.07 2.88
N ASP A 183 19.34 16.78 1.90
CA ASP A 183 20.67 16.50 1.38
C ASP A 183 21.72 16.98 2.39
N ALA A 184 22.67 16.11 2.70
CA ALA A 184 23.83 16.50 3.48
C ALA A 184 24.61 17.63 2.77
N ASN A 185 25.06 18.62 3.53
CA ASN A 185 25.95 19.64 3.01
C ASN A 185 27.23 18.99 2.46
N LYS A 186 27.61 19.34 1.21
CA LYS A 186 28.75 18.73 0.51
C LYS A 186 28.63 17.22 0.29
N ALA A 187 27.41 16.70 0.01
CA ALA A 187 27.17 15.29 -0.29
C ALA A 187 28.17 14.75 -1.33
N GLY A 188 28.80 13.62 -1.01
CA GLY A 188 29.82 12.99 -1.85
C GLY A 188 31.26 13.52 -1.65
N SER A 189 31.51 14.43 -0.71
CA SER A 189 32.84 14.85 -0.28
C SER A 189 33.23 14.25 1.07
N LYS A 190 34.53 14.31 1.41
CA LYS A 190 35.04 13.89 2.73
C LYS A 190 34.53 14.78 3.89
N ASP A 191 33.96 15.94 3.59
CA ASP A 191 33.47 16.96 4.53
C ASP A 191 31.93 17.01 4.56
N ALA A 192 31.24 15.95 4.15
CA ALA A 192 29.78 15.86 4.20
C ALA A 192 29.29 15.77 5.66
N SER A 193 28.40 16.70 6.05
CA SER A 193 27.72 16.74 7.37
C SER A 193 26.21 16.80 7.19
#